data_8f1ad9dbc2c5f80bd1ac9459a4daafd3
#
_entry.id   8f1ad9dbc2c5f80bd1ac9459a4daafd3
#
_cell.length_a   1.000
_cell.length_b   1.000
_cell.length_c   1.000
_cell.angle_alpha   90.00
_cell.angle_beta   90.00
_cell.angle_gamma   90.00
#
_symmetry.space_group_name_H-M   'P 1'
#
loop_
_entity.id
_entity.type
_entity.pdbx_description
1 polymer ?
#
loop_
_entity_poly.entity_id
_entity_poly.type
_entity_poly.pdbx_seq_one_letter_code
_entity_poly.pdbx_strand_id
1 'polypeptide(L)'
;VVPSSIVYHFEGMTSGTDITAGFKRHQEINRPKFKRKWARAFASFGKEAQNPDLEKDRGIIGRVLFIDYTTPRHDRDAGSYAAHREIELVQSLGYKVTFLPQNLAHFGSYTDDLERSGVEVITAPFWLSLQSYLEQHAADFDAVYITRYYVAQDTIKHIRAHAPQAKIILNNADLHFLRQLRSAISDKDPARLAAIRSVRDQELEMMTAADLVLSYNEAEHSV
;
A
#
# COMPACT_ATOMS: atom_id res chain seq x y z
N VAL A 1 2.10 2.82 14.75
CA VAL A 1 1.94 4.22 15.19
C VAL A 1 0.48 4.60 15.01
N VAL A 2 -0.12 5.26 15.98
CA VAL A 2 -1.48 5.79 15.90
C VAL A 2 -1.37 7.30 15.69
N PRO A 3 -1.55 7.82 14.46
CA PRO A 3 -1.27 9.23 14.12
C PRO A 3 -2.16 10.21 14.90
N SER A 4 -3.37 9.80 15.26
CA SER A 4 -4.33 10.61 16.03
C SER A 4 -4.06 10.61 17.54
N SER A 5 -3.09 9.85 18.03
CA SER A 5 -2.75 9.82 19.45
C SER A 5 -1.86 10.99 19.82
N ILE A 6 -2.38 11.92 20.62
CA ILE A 6 -1.64 13.08 21.12
C ILE A 6 -1.23 12.78 22.56
N VAL A 7 0.08 12.88 22.82
CA VAL A 7 0.64 12.71 24.16
C VAL A 7 1.38 13.98 24.55
N TYR A 8 1.00 14.58 25.66
CA TYR A 8 1.73 15.72 26.25
C TYR A 8 2.77 15.20 27.23
N HIS A 9 4.05 15.48 26.93
CA HIS A 9 5.16 15.10 27.80
C HIS A 9 5.85 16.35 28.35
N PHE A 10 5.81 16.50 29.67
CA PHE A 10 6.47 17.60 30.36
C PHE A 10 7.84 17.11 30.87
N GLU A 11 8.89 17.45 30.10
CA GLU A 11 10.26 17.00 30.39
C GLU A 11 10.71 17.45 31.78
N GLY A 12 11.23 16.51 32.57
CA GLY A 12 11.84 16.79 33.87
C GLY A 12 10.90 16.94 35.06
N MET A 13 9.57 16.96 34.86
CA MET A 13 8.63 17.16 35.98
C MET A 13 8.69 16.06 37.05
N THR A 14 8.93 14.81 36.67
CA THR A 14 8.93 13.67 37.59
C THR A 14 10.32 13.20 37.99
N SER A 15 11.32 13.36 37.13
CA SER A 15 12.65 12.74 37.30
C SER A 15 13.81 13.71 37.09
N GLY A 16 13.52 15.01 36.93
CA GLY A 16 14.54 16.01 36.57
C GLY A 16 15.10 15.83 35.15
N THR A 17 16.04 16.67 34.77
CA THR A 17 16.72 16.61 33.45
C THR A 17 18.19 16.18 33.59
N ASP A 18 18.78 16.20 34.80
CA ASP A 18 20.17 15.86 35.04
C ASP A 18 20.43 14.35 34.95
N ILE A 19 21.23 13.96 33.99
CA ILE A 19 21.63 12.56 33.77
C ILE A 19 22.74 12.08 34.70
N THR A 20 23.36 12.97 35.44
CA THR A 20 24.44 12.66 36.40
C THR A 20 23.92 12.38 37.80
N ALA A 21 22.72 12.86 38.12
CA ALA A 21 22.10 12.78 39.45
C ALA A 21 20.68 12.18 39.39
N GLY A 22 20.12 11.92 40.58
CA GLY A 22 18.74 11.44 40.70
C GLY A 22 18.45 10.13 39.96
N PHE A 23 17.20 9.97 39.52
CA PHE A 23 16.77 8.78 38.78
C PHE A 23 17.38 8.67 37.38
N LYS A 24 17.64 9.81 36.69
CA LYS A 24 18.20 9.81 35.33
C LYS A 24 19.61 9.25 35.22
N ARG A 25 20.42 9.29 36.30
CA ARG A 25 21.74 8.63 36.30
C ARG A 25 21.67 7.14 35.96
N HIS A 26 20.54 6.49 36.29
CA HIS A 26 20.34 5.09 35.99
C HIS A 26 20.21 4.80 34.49
N GLN A 27 19.86 5.80 33.68
CA GLN A 27 19.85 5.66 32.22
C GLN A 27 21.29 5.40 31.72
N GLU A 28 22.26 6.18 32.17
CA GLU A 28 23.66 5.99 31.79
C GLU A 28 24.25 4.68 32.35
N ILE A 29 23.95 4.34 33.59
CA ILE A 29 24.40 3.08 34.21
C ILE A 29 23.81 1.84 33.47
N ASN A 30 22.56 1.93 33.03
CA ASN A 30 21.85 0.81 32.40
C ASN A 30 22.05 0.73 30.89
N ARG A 31 22.42 1.82 30.21
CA ARG A 31 22.66 1.85 28.76
C ARG A 31 23.62 0.75 28.29
N PRO A 32 24.84 0.58 28.87
CA PRO A 32 25.73 -0.52 28.45
C PRO A 32 25.17 -1.90 28.76
N LYS A 33 24.45 -2.06 29.87
CA LYS A 33 23.81 -3.34 30.23
C LYS A 33 22.70 -3.69 29.22
N PHE A 34 21.89 -2.70 28.83
CA PHE A 34 20.84 -2.85 27.83
C PHE A 34 21.45 -3.18 26.46
N LYS A 35 22.46 -2.44 26.00
CA LYS A 35 23.16 -2.73 24.75
C LYS A 35 23.72 -4.17 24.72
N ARG A 36 24.34 -4.61 25.80
CA ARG A 36 24.88 -5.97 25.90
C ARG A 36 23.76 -7.03 25.87
N LYS A 37 22.69 -6.82 26.64
CA LYS A 37 21.55 -7.75 26.70
C LYS A 37 20.91 -7.93 25.32
N TRP A 38 20.76 -6.85 24.57
CA TRP A 38 20.06 -6.81 23.29
C TRP A 38 20.98 -6.76 22.07
N ALA A 39 22.27 -7.04 22.23
CA ALA A 39 23.26 -6.92 21.15
C ALA A 39 22.88 -7.69 19.90
N ARG A 40 22.31 -8.91 20.05
CA ARG A 40 21.86 -9.73 18.92
C ARG A 40 20.71 -9.06 18.14
N ALA A 41 19.75 -8.46 18.85
CA ALA A 41 18.66 -7.73 18.21
C ALA A 41 19.18 -6.46 17.50
N PHE A 42 20.11 -5.73 18.15
CA PHE A 42 20.70 -4.53 17.54
C PHE A 42 21.53 -4.80 16.31
N ALA A 43 22.08 -6.02 16.14
CA ALA A 43 22.85 -6.37 14.95
C ALA A 43 22.04 -6.32 13.64
N SER A 44 20.72 -6.47 13.74
CA SER A 44 19.79 -6.36 12.61
C SER A 44 19.23 -4.97 12.37
N PHE A 45 19.57 -3.99 13.24
CA PHE A 45 19.06 -2.62 13.11
C PHE A 45 19.93 -1.80 12.17
N GLY A 46 19.30 -0.93 11.39
CA GLY A 46 20.00 0.06 10.58
C GLY A 46 20.73 1.10 11.42
N LYS A 47 21.40 2.02 10.75
CA LYS A 47 22.09 3.12 11.44
C LYS A 47 21.07 4.09 12.04
N GLU A 48 21.43 4.63 13.20
CA GLU A 48 20.60 5.63 13.91
C GLU A 48 20.19 6.79 12.97
N ALA A 49 18.91 7.13 12.99
CA ALA A 49 18.27 8.17 12.19
C ALA A 49 18.32 7.97 10.66
N GLN A 50 18.72 6.81 10.15
CA GLN A 50 18.59 6.48 8.73
C GLN A 50 17.32 5.69 8.47
N ASN A 51 16.56 6.10 7.44
CA ASN A 51 15.36 5.42 6.94
C ASN A 51 14.36 5.02 8.04
N PRO A 52 13.91 5.95 8.91
CA PRO A 52 13.02 5.63 10.03
C PRO A 52 11.72 4.95 9.57
N ASP A 53 11.26 5.28 8.37
CA ASP A 53 10.04 4.70 7.78
C ASP A 53 10.19 3.22 7.43
N LEU A 54 11.38 2.77 7.08
CA LEU A 54 11.68 1.35 6.88
C LEU A 54 12.00 0.64 8.20
N GLU A 55 12.77 1.30 9.07
CA GLU A 55 13.23 0.72 10.34
C GLU A 55 12.10 0.54 11.37
N LYS A 56 10.99 1.27 11.25
CA LYS A 56 9.81 1.10 12.13
C LYS A 56 9.15 -0.26 11.99
N ASP A 57 9.21 -0.87 10.80
CA ASP A 57 8.51 -2.10 10.46
C ASP A 57 9.46 -3.30 10.51
N ARG A 58 9.77 -3.76 11.73
CA ARG A 58 10.63 -4.93 11.95
C ARG A 58 9.81 -6.20 12.06
N GLY A 59 10.38 -7.30 11.53
CA GLY A 59 9.75 -8.62 11.59
C GLY A 59 8.68 -8.85 10.52
N ILE A 60 8.58 -7.98 9.52
CA ILE A 60 7.77 -8.21 8.32
C ILE A 60 8.53 -9.10 7.33
N ILE A 61 7.79 -9.81 6.47
CA ILE A 61 8.36 -10.60 5.38
C ILE A 61 8.78 -9.70 4.21
N GLY A 62 7.98 -8.67 3.95
CA GLY A 62 8.21 -7.70 2.88
C GLY A 62 7.14 -6.62 2.89
N ARG A 63 7.17 -5.74 1.89
CA ARG A 63 6.28 -4.59 1.73
C ARG A 63 5.48 -4.70 0.45
N VAL A 64 4.18 -4.51 0.54
CA VAL A 64 3.29 -4.52 -0.61
C VAL A 64 2.55 -3.19 -0.69
N LEU A 65 2.64 -2.55 -1.86
CA LEU A 65 1.87 -1.36 -2.19
C LEU A 65 0.58 -1.77 -2.91
N PHE A 66 -0.56 -1.46 -2.33
CA PHE A 66 -1.85 -1.58 -2.99
C PHE A 66 -2.22 -0.25 -3.64
N ILE A 67 -2.58 -0.27 -4.93
CA ILE A 67 -3.04 0.90 -5.67
C ILE A 67 -4.42 0.59 -6.24
N ASP A 68 -5.39 1.42 -5.92
CA ASP A 68 -6.73 1.36 -6.51
C ASP A 68 -7.22 2.79 -6.81
N TYR A 69 -8.28 2.90 -7.58
CA TYR A 69 -8.89 4.17 -7.95
C TYR A 69 -9.26 5.03 -6.73
N THR A 70 -9.79 4.42 -5.68
CA THR A 70 -10.20 5.08 -4.44
C THR A 70 -10.12 4.13 -3.26
N THR A 71 -10.20 4.67 -2.05
CA THR A 71 -10.30 3.85 -0.82
C THR A 71 -11.50 2.89 -0.90
N PRO A 72 -11.32 1.59 -0.65
CA PRO A 72 -12.40 0.60 -0.72
C PRO A 72 -13.47 0.86 0.34
N ARG A 73 -14.72 0.83 -0.08
CA ARG A 73 -15.90 0.97 0.77
C ARG A 73 -16.57 -0.39 0.91
N HIS A 74 -16.01 -1.21 1.79
CA HIS A 74 -16.28 -2.64 1.92
C HIS A 74 -17.76 -3.02 2.17
N ASP A 75 -18.58 -2.07 2.62
CA ASP A 75 -20.04 -2.21 2.86
C ASP A 75 -20.91 -1.73 1.69
N ARG A 76 -20.31 -1.24 0.60
CA ARG A 76 -21.03 -0.60 -0.52
C ARG A 76 -21.05 -1.43 -1.79
N ASP A 77 -19.98 -2.12 -2.08
CA ASP A 77 -19.87 -2.90 -3.31
C ASP A 77 -18.92 -4.10 -3.15
N ALA A 78 -19.14 -5.12 -3.99
CA ALA A 78 -18.40 -6.37 -3.93
C ALA A 78 -16.90 -6.21 -4.22
N GLY A 79 -16.52 -5.29 -5.11
CA GLY A 79 -15.12 -5.03 -5.45
C GLY A 79 -14.36 -4.42 -4.29
N SER A 80 -14.97 -3.45 -3.61
CA SER A 80 -14.41 -2.86 -2.37
C SER A 80 -14.31 -3.88 -1.24
N TYR A 81 -15.29 -4.77 -1.11
CA TYR A 81 -15.23 -5.85 -0.13
C TYR A 81 -14.08 -6.81 -0.43
N ALA A 82 -13.93 -7.22 -1.69
CA ALA A 82 -12.83 -8.08 -2.12
C ALA A 82 -11.46 -7.42 -1.86
N ALA A 83 -11.27 -6.17 -2.26
CA ALA A 83 -10.04 -5.42 -2.03
C ALA A 83 -9.67 -5.34 -0.54
N HIS A 84 -10.64 -5.11 0.34
CA HIS A 84 -10.42 -5.10 1.78
C HIS A 84 -9.94 -6.46 2.30
N ARG A 85 -10.57 -7.57 1.84
CA ARG A 85 -10.19 -8.94 2.21
C ARG A 85 -8.83 -9.34 1.67
N GLU A 86 -8.46 -8.88 0.49
CA GLU A 86 -7.13 -9.11 -0.10
C GLU A 86 -6.03 -8.42 0.71
N ILE A 87 -6.30 -7.18 1.16
CA ILE A 87 -5.39 -6.46 2.07
C ILE A 87 -5.20 -7.24 3.38
N GLU A 88 -6.30 -7.68 4.02
CA GLU A 88 -6.23 -8.51 5.24
C GLU A 88 -5.46 -9.82 5.02
N LEU A 89 -5.68 -10.47 3.87
CA LEU A 89 -4.96 -11.69 3.51
C LEU A 89 -3.46 -11.45 3.42
N VAL A 90 -3.04 -10.40 2.71
CA VAL A 90 -1.61 -10.06 2.55
C VAL A 90 -0.97 -9.71 3.90
N GLN A 91 -1.68 -8.97 4.77
CA GLN A 91 -1.23 -8.71 6.13
C GLN A 91 -1.09 -10.00 6.96
N SER A 92 -2.04 -10.93 6.84
CA SER A 92 -2.02 -12.22 7.55
C SER A 92 -0.83 -13.10 7.17
N LEU A 93 -0.30 -12.92 5.96
CA LEU A 93 0.92 -13.57 5.48
C LEU A 93 2.21 -12.94 6.03
N GLY A 94 2.11 -11.84 6.79
CA GLY A 94 3.25 -11.17 7.41
C GLY A 94 3.85 -10.01 6.61
N TYR A 95 3.18 -9.56 5.56
CA TYR A 95 3.59 -8.38 4.81
C TYR A 95 3.07 -7.08 5.42
N LYS A 96 3.85 -6.03 5.32
CA LYS A 96 3.38 -4.66 5.56
C LYS A 96 2.66 -4.15 4.32
N VAL A 97 1.42 -3.70 4.51
CA VAL A 97 0.62 -3.12 3.43
C VAL A 97 0.61 -1.60 3.54
N THR A 98 0.86 -0.94 2.41
CA THR A 98 0.60 0.47 2.19
C THR A 98 -0.46 0.59 1.11
N PHE A 99 -1.47 1.43 1.30
CA PHE A 99 -2.55 1.66 0.35
C PHE A 99 -2.45 3.06 -0.25
N LEU A 100 -2.45 3.15 -1.58
CA LEU A 100 -2.36 4.39 -2.34
C LEU A 100 -3.61 4.54 -3.21
N PRO A 101 -4.63 5.29 -2.76
CA PRO A 101 -5.76 5.63 -3.62
C PRO A 101 -5.29 6.60 -4.72
N GLN A 102 -5.66 6.33 -5.98
CA GLN A 102 -5.25 7.16 -7.13
C GLN A 102 -5.69 8.63 -6.97
N ASN A 103 -6.83 8.85 -6.35
CA ASN A 103 -7.37 10.18 -6.09
C ASN A 103 -6.76 10.88 -4.86
N LEU A 104 -5.89 10.22 -4.09
CA LEU A 104 -5.25 10.69 -2.86
C LEU A 104 -6.24 11.22 -1.81
N ALA A 105 -7.50 10.83 -1.88
CA ALA A 105 -8.54 11.34 -0.99
C ALA A 105 -8.59 10.52 0.31
N HIS A 106 -8.63 11.24 1.44
CA HIS A 106 -9.04 10.65 2.71
C HIS A 106 -10.56 10.47 2.71
N PHE A 107 -11.03 9.23 2.80
CA PHE A 107 -12.44 8.88 2.63
C PHE A 107 -13.15 8.58 3.96
N GLY A 108 -12.94 9.44 4.96
CA GLY A 108 -13.58 9.35 6.28
C GLY A 108 -13.31 8.01 6.97
N SER A 109 -14.36 7.41 7.54
CA SER A 109 -14.26 6.18 8.31
C SER A 109 -13.63 5.01 7.56
N TYR A 110 -13.77 4.92 6.23
CA TYR A 110 -13.16 3.84 5.45
C TYR A 110 -11.63 3.92 5.43
N THR A 111 -11.08 5.13 5.33
CA THR A 111 -9.63 5.34 5.46
C THR A 111 -9.19 5.08 6.89
N ASP A 112 -9.93 5.60 7.88
CA ASP A 112 -9.63 5.38 9.30
C ASP A 112 -9.64 3.90 9.68
N ASP A 113 -10.53 3.10 9.10
CA ASP A 113 -10.62 1.65 9.37
C ASP A 113 -9.40 0.90 8.79
N LEU A 114 -8.95 1.26 7.59
CA LEU A 114 -7.69 0.73 7.04
C LEU A 114 -6.49 1.09 7.93
N GLU A 115 -6.38 2.34 8.36
CA GLU A 115 -5.31 2.78 9.27
C GLU A 115 -5.35 2.05 10.61
N ARG A 116 -6.53 1.84 11.20
CA ARG A 116 -6.70 1.06 12.44
C ARG A 116 -6.31 -0.40 12.27
N SER A 117 -6.48 -0.97 11.07
CA SER A 117 -6.02 -2.33 10.76
C SER A 117 -4.51 -2.43 10.54
N GLY A 118 -3.77 -1.31 10.62
CA GLY A 118 -2.32 -1.25 10.46
C GLY A 118 -1.84 -1.02 9.02
N VAL A 119 -2.75 -0.68 8.11
CA VAL A 119 -2.41 -0.23 6.75
C VAL A 119 -1.94 1.22 6.81
N GLU A 120 -0.88 1.55 6.11
CA GLU A 120 -0.47 2.93 5.88
C GLU A 120 -1.21 3.46 4.67
N VAL A 121 -2.04 4.51 4.82
CA VAL A 121 -2.82 5.06 3.71
C VAL A 121 -2.23 6.39 3.27
N ILE A 122 -1.93 6.52 1.99
CA ILE A 122 -1.27 7.68 1.39
C ILE A 122 -2.31 8.66 0.86
N THR A 123 -2.49 9.77 1.53
CA THR A 123 -3.54 10.75 1.20
C THR A 123 -3.04 12.20 1.26
N ALA A 124 -3.79 13.10 0.65
CA ALA A 124 -3.65 14.53 0.87
C ALA A 124 -4.00 14.87 2.35
N PRO A 125 -3.40 15.90 2.94
CA PRO A 125 -2.46 16.86 2.35
C PRO A 125 -1.00 16.42 2.36
N PHE A 126 -0.67 15.22 2.85
CA PHE A 126 0.71 14.75 2.97
C PHE A 126 1.34 14.46 1.61
N TRP A 127 0.54 13.96 0.67
CA TRP A 127 0.92 13.74 -0.72
C TRP A 127 -0.11 14.39 -1.65
N LEU A 128 0.37 15.09 -2.68
CA LEU A 128 -0.47 15.80 -3.64
C LEU A 128 -0.36 15.24 -5.07
N SER A 129 0.54 14.28 -5.27
CA SER A 129 0.76 13.62 -6.57
C SER A 129 1.11 12.15 -6.35
N LEU A 130 0.37 11.29 -7.02
CA LEU A 130 0.63 9.86 -7.08
C LEU A 130 2.01 9.57 -7.69
N GLN A 131 2.35 10.26 -8.77
CA GLN A 131 3.65 10.12 -9.45
C GLN A 131 4.79 10.48 -8.53
N SER A 132 4.68 11.61 -7.81
CA SER A 132 5.72 12.05 -6.87
C SER A 132 5.91 11.06 -5.71
N TYR A 133 4.84 10.42 -5.23
CA TYR A 133 4.94 9.36 -4.24
C TYR A 133 5.67 8.14 -4.80
N LEU A 134 5.30 7.69 -5.99
CA LEU A 134 5.96 6.53 -6.64
C LEU A 134 7.43 6.79 -6.96
N GLU A 135 7.79 8.00 -7.41
CA GLU A 135 9.18 8.39 -7.66
C GLU A 135 10.06 8.28 -6.40
N GLN A 136 9.50 8.61 -5.24
CA GLN A 136 10.27 8.64 -3.99
C GLN A 136 10.23 7.31 -3.22
N HIS A 137 9.15 6.54 -3.33
CA HIS A 137 8.88 5.40 -2.44
C HIS A 137 8.65 4.07 -3.15
N ALA A 138 8.50 4.01 -4.48
CA ALA A 138 8.25 2.74 -5.16
C ALA A 138 9.33 1.70 -4.88
N ALA A 139 10.59 2.11 -4.74
CA ALA A 139 11.72 1.23 -4.43
C ALA A 139 11.66 0.57 -3.03
N ASP A 140 10.81 1.08 -2.14
CA ASP A 140 10.61 0.54 -0.79
C ASP A 140 9.76 -0.74 -0.77
N PHE A 141 9.14 -1.09 -1.91
CA PHE A 141 8.20 -2.20 -2.01
C PHE A 141 8.77 -3.40 -2.78
N ASP A 142 8.47 -4.59 -2.28
CA ASP A 142 8.82 -5.87 -2.94
C ASP A 142 7.79 -6.23 -4.02
N ALA A 143 6.53 -5.83 -3.80
CA ALA A 143 5.46 -6.03 -4.76
C ALA A 143 4.49 -4.85 -4.78
N VAL A 144 3.88 -4.63 -5.95
CA VAL A 144 2.81 -3.64 -6.14
C VAL A 144 1.58 -4.36 -6.67
N TYR A 145 0.49 -4.26 -5.94
CA TYR A 145 -0.81 -4.82 -6.27
C TYR A 145 -1.70 -3.71 -6.82
N ILE A 146 -2.08 -3.81 -8.09
CA ILE A 146 -2.85 -2.78 -8.78
C ILE A 146 -4.22 -3.35 -9.13
N THR A 147 -5.27 -2.65 -8.73
CA THR A 147 -6.63 -3.01 -9.11
C THR A 147 -7.09 -2.17 -10.29
N ARG A 148 -7.57 -2.84 -11.34
CA ARG A 148 -8.11 -2.28 -12.58
C ARG A 148 -7.05 -1.77 -13.57
N TYR A 149 -7.30 -2.05 -14.86
CA TYR A 149 -6.37 -1.71 -15.95
C TYR A 149 -6.10 -0.20 -16.07
N TYR A 150 -7.09 0.66 -15.88
CA TYR A 150 -6.92 2.10 -16.02
C TYR A 150 -6.06 2.71 -14.89
N VAL A 151 -6.08 2.12 -13.70
CA VAL A 151 -5.14 2.48 -12.63
C VAL A 151 -3.72 2.04 -13.02
N ALA A 152 -3.59 0.86 -13.63
CA ALA A 152 -2.33 0.34 -14.12
C ALA A 152 -1.73 1.21 -15.23
N GLN A 153 -2.55 1.76 -16.14
CA GLN A 153 -2.10 2.67 -17.21
C GLN A 153 -1.37 3.89 -16.66
N ASP A 154 -1.85 4.43 -15.55
CA ASP A 154 -1.27 5.63 -14.92
C ASP A 154 -0.05 5.33 -14.03
N THR A 155 0.15 4.06 -13.64
CA THR A 155 1.12 3.71 -12.58
C THR A 155 2.25 2.79 -13.02
N ILE A 156 2.02 1.81 -13.89
CA ILE A 156 3.01 0.77 -14.23
C ILE A 156 4.33 1.35 -14.74
N LYS A 157 4.28 2.36 -15.59
CA LYS A 157 5.50 2.98 -16.15
C LYS A 157 6.36 3.63 -15.05
N HIS A 158 5.72 4.32 -14.11
CA HIS A 158 6.41 4.92 -12.96
C HIS A 158 7.01 3.85 -12.06
N ILE A 159 6.26 2.79 -11.76
CA ILE A 159 6.75 1.68 -10.94
C ILE A 159 7.95 1.00 -11.60
N ARG A 160 7.88 0.67 -12.89
CA ARG A 160 9.00 0.05 -13.61
C ARG A 160 10.24 0.94 -13.67
N ALA A 161 10.05 2.26 -13.74
CA ALA A 161 11.16 3.22 -13.77
C ALA A 161 11.89 3.33 -12.41
N HIS A 162 11.13 3.32 -11.31
CA HIS A 162 11.68 3.60 -9.96
C HIS A 162 11.83 2.36 -9.08
N ALA A 163 11.15 1.26 -9.41
CA ALA A 163 11.21 -0.02 -8.70
C ALA A 163 11.23 -1.21 -9.69
N PRO A 164 12.25 -1.35 -10.55
CA PRO A 164 12.29 -2.40 -11.57
C PRO A 164 12.30 -3.82 -10.97
N GLN A 165 12.72 -3.96 -9.72
CA GLN A 165 12.74 -5.23 -8.97
C GLN A 165 11.38 -5.62 -8.40
N ALA A 166 10.45 -4.66 -8.19
CA ALA A 166 9.17 -4.93 -7.59
C ALA A 166 8.29 -5.78 -8.52
N LYS A 167 7.64 -6.79 -7.95
CA LYS A 167 6.67 -7.60 -8.70
C LYS A 167 5.36 -6.87 -8.84
N ILE A 168 4.84 -6.75 -10.07
CA ILE A 168 3.56 -6.13 -10.35
C ILE A 168 2.50 -7.20 -10.50
N ILE A 169 1.48 -7.13 -9.64
CA ILE A 169 0.30 -7.98 -9.64
C ILE A 169 -0.87 -7.12 -10.10
N LEU A 170 -1.48 -7.46 -11.23
CA LEU A 170 -2.67 -6.79 -11.72
C LEU A 170 -3.90 -7.60 -11.39
N ASN A 171 -4.80 -7.03 -10.60
CA ASN A 171 -6.14 -7.55 -10.38
C ASN A 171 -7.11 -6.85 -11.33
N ASN A 172 -7.67 -7.59 -12.27
CA ASN A 172 -8.63 -7.05 -13.24
C ASN A 172 -9.91 -6.56 -12.58
N ALA A 173 -10.29 -7.11 -11.43
CA ALA A 173 -11.62 -7.01 -10.83
C ALA A 173 -12.72 -7.63 -11.72
N ASP A 174 -12.85 -7.15 -12.96
CA ASP A 174 -13.59 -7.75 -14.07
C ASP A 174 -12.97 -7.27 -15.41
N LEU A 175 -13.22 -8.00 -16.48
CA LEU A 175 -12.84 -7.55 -17.82
C LEU A 175 -13.84 -6.51 -18.35
N HIS A 176 -13.43 -5.25 -18.32
CA HIS A 176 -14.29 -4.13 -18.71
C HIS A 176 -14.75 -4.24 -20.16
N PHE A 177 -13.86 -4.65 -21.08
CA PHE A 177 -14.26 -4.83 -22.49
C PHE A 177 -15.30 -5.94 -22.62
N LEU A 178 -15.20 -7.02 -21.85
CA LEU A 178 -16.15 -8.13 -21.91
C LEU A 178 -17.52 -7.73 -21.35
N ARG A 179 -17.54 -6.99 -20.25
CA ARG A 179 -18.76 -6.40 -19.68
C ARG A 179 -19.42 -5.45 -20.67
N GLN A 180 -18.64 -4.56 -21.31
CA GLN A 180 -19.14 -3.62 -22.31
C GLN A 180 -19.64 -4.33 -23.56
N LEU A 181 -18.98 -5.40 -24.00
CA LEU A 181 -19.40 -6.21 -25.13
C LEU A 181 -20.75 -6.89 -24.86
N ARG A 182 -20.90 -7.50 -23.68
CA ARG A 182 -22.18 -8.10 -23.26
C ARG A 182 -23.32 -7.07 -23.24
N SER A 183 -23.07 -5.88 -22.72
CA SER A 183 -24.03 -4.77 -22.75
C SER A 183 -24.38 -4.36 -24.18
N ALA A 184 -23.39 -4.16 -25.06
CA ALA A 184 -23.63 -3.76 -26.44
C ALA A 184 -24.44 -4.80 -27.24
N ILE A 185 -24.21 -6.09 -26.99
CA ILE A 185 -24.99 -7.19 -27.59
C ILE A 185 -26.44 -7.14 -27.07
N SER A 186 -26.62 -6.98 -25.76
CA SER A 186 -27.95 -6.87 -25.14
C SER A 186 -28.75 -5.69 -25.70
N ASP A 187 -28.07 -4.53 -25.82
CA ASP A 187 -28.66 -3.28 -26.29
C ASP A 187 -28.80 -3.22 -27.82
N LYS A 188 -28.28 -4.23 -28.53
CA LYS A 188 -28.20 -4.29 -30.00
C LYS A 188 -27.52 -3.05 -30.60
N ASP A 189 -26.46 -2.56 -29.97
CA ASP A 189 -25.73 -1.36 -30.36
C ASP A 189 -24.33 -1.69 -30.92
N PRO A 190 -24.23 -1.96 -32.23
CA PRO A 190 -22.95 -2.27 -32.87
C PRO A 190 -22.00 -1.06 -32.96
N ALA A 191 -22.51 0.17 -32.82
CA ALA A 191 -21.68 1.36 -32.89
C ALA A 191 -20.64 1.42 -31.78
N ARG A 192 -20.88 0.75 -30.66
CA ARG A 192 -19.97 0.66 -29.51
C ARG A 192 -18.75 -0.25 -29.74
N LEU A 193 -18.77 -1.11 -30.77
CA LEU A 193 -17.73 -2.13 -30.97
C LEU A 193 -16.32 -1.58 -31.13
N ALA A 194 -16.17 -0.44 -31.81
CA ALA A 194 -14.85 0.20 -31.98
C ALA A 194 -14.26 0.66 -30.64
N ALA A 195 -15.08 1.29 -29.80
CA ALA A 195 -14.67 1.72 -28.45
C ALA A 195 -14.35 0.50 -27.56
N ILE A 196 -15.13 -0.56 -27.63
CA ILE A 196 -14.91 -1.80 -26.88
C ILE A 196 -13.59 -2.47 -27.27
N ARG A 197 -13.23 -2.46 -28.57
CA ARG A 197 -11.92 -2.97 -29.02
C ARG A 197 -10.78 -2.15 -28.43
N SER A 198 -10.89 -0.83 -28.39
CA SER A 198 -9.88 0.03 -27.76
C SER A 198 -9.70 -0.30 -26.28
N VAL A 199 -10.80 -0.51 -25.53
CA VAL A 199 -10.74 -0.90 -24.12
C VAL A 199 -10.05 -2.27 -23.97
N ARG A 200 -10.41 -3.25 -24.83
CA ARG A 200 -9.75 -4.55 -24.82
C ARG A 200 -8.25 -4.46 -25.04
N ASP A 201 -7.82 -3.69 -26.01
CA ASP A 201 -6.41 -3.56 -26.35
C ASP A 201 -5.64 -2.91 -25.21
N GLN A 202 -6.23 -1.93 -24.52
CA GLN A 202 -5.67 -1.32 -23.30
C GLN A 202 -5.59 -2.30 -22.12
N GLU A 203 -6.62 -3.09 -21.87
CA GLU A 203 -6.62 -4.11 -20.81
C GLU A 203 -5.52 -5.15 -21.08
N LEU A 204 -5.43 -5.68 -22.31
CA LEU A 204 -4.43 -6.67 -22.68
C LEU A 204 -2.99 -6.11 -22.60
N GLU A 205 -2.79 -4.83 -22.95
CA GLU A 205 -1.50 -4.15 -22.79
C GLU A 205 -1.08 -4.14 -21.31
N MET A 206 -1.97 -3.77 -20.39
CA MET A 206 -1.67 -3.74 -18.96
C MET A 206 -1.46 -5.13 -18.37
N MET A 207 -2.22 -6.13 -18.82
CA MET A 207 -1.99 -7.52 -18.43
C MET A 207 -0.60 -8.01 -18.84
N THR A 208 -0.18 -7.68 -20.07
CA THR A 208 1.14 -8.05 -20.57
C THR A 208 2.28 -7.34 -19.85
N ALA A 209 2.03 -6.12 -19.35
CA ALA A 209 3.01 -5.32 -18.62
C ALA A 209 3.18 -5.75 -17.15
N ALA A 210 2.21 -6.50 -16.59
CA ALA A 210 2.26 -7.05 -15.25
C ALA A 210 3.08 -8.35 -15.18
N ASP A 211 3.62 -8.68 -13.99
CA ASP A 211 4.29 -9.97 -13.76
C ASP A 211 3.28 -11.09 -13.48
N LEU A 212 2.13 -10.75 -12.91
CA LEU A 212 1.04 -11.66 -12.58
C LEU A 212 -0.30 -10.95 -12.78
N VAL A 213 -1.26 -11.68 -13.34
CA VAL A 213 -2.64 -11.21 -13.51
C VAL A 213 -3.57 -12.11 -12.71
N LEU A 214 -4.45 -11.51 -11.91
CA LEU A 214 -5.49 -12.19 -11.16
C LEU A 214 -6.83 -12.02 -11.84
N SER A 215 -7.57 -13.11 -11.98
CA SER A 215 -8.94 -13.16 -12.49
C SER A 215 -9.82 -13.94 -11.53
N TYR A 216 -11.05 -13.47 -11.32
CA TYR A 216 -11.97 -14.10 -10.36
C TYR A 216 -12.79 -15.26 -10.92
N ASN A 217 -12.82 -15.44 -12.24
CA ASN A 217 -13.62 -16.49 -12.84
C ASN A 217 -12.95 -17.11 -14.08
N GLU A 218 -13.30 -18.37 -14.35
CA GLU A 218 -12.72 -19.13 -15.45
C GLU A 218 -13.05 -18.55 -16.84
N ALA A 219 -14.21 -17.91 -17.00
CA ALA A 219 -14.59 -17.31 -18.27
C ALA A 219 -13.68 -16.12 -18.65
N GLU A 220 -13.26 -15.34 -17.66
CA GLU A 220 -12.32 -14.24 -17.87
C GLU A 220 -10.88 -14.72 -17.98
N HIS A 221 -10.54 -15.80 -17.26
CA HIS A 221 -9.24 -16.44 -17.37
C HIS A 221 -8.99 -17.09 -18.73
N SER A 222 -10.05 -17.50 -19.44
CA SER A 222 -9.96 -18.16 -20.74
C SER A 222 -9.86 -17.20 -21.94
N VAL A 223 -9.95 -15.90 -21.71
CA VAL A 223 -9.87 -14.83 -22.73
C VAL A 223 -8.44 -14.34 -22.90
#